data_e02860ab7799f58322a2d4ec95653da9
#
_entry.id   e02860ab7799f58322a2d4ec95653da9
#
_cell.length_a   1.000
_cell.length_b   1.000
_cell.length_c   1.000
_cell.angle_alpha   90.00
_cell.angle_beta   90.00
_cell.angle_gamma   90.00
#
_symmetry.space_group_name_H-M   'P 1'
#
loop_
_entity.id
_entity.type
_entity.pdbx_description
1 polymer ?
#
loop_
_entity_poly.entity_id
_entity_poly.type
_entity_poly.pdbx_seq_one_letter_code
_entity_poly.pdbx_strand_id
1 'polypeptide(L)'
;MCTTDSKHGLPVAPNVLNRNFCPEAPNRTWATDITYVWTAEGWLYLAVVLDLFSRKVVGWAMGEHIDRHLVLSGLEMALQGRTPPKGLLHHSDQGSQYANADYQQALASRGIECSMSRKGNCWDNAVVESFFSSLKQELVYRPPFTTRQQARSALFEYIEVFYNRQRRHSTLGYLSPVDFENAALPVTLAA
;
A
#
# COMPACT_ATOMS: atom_id res chain seq x y z
N MET A 1 -16.71 8.61 -4.77
CA MET A 1 -16.23 7.79 -5.93
C MET A 1 -15.83 6.44 -5.42
N CYS A 2 -16.21 5.36 -6.09
CA CYS A 2 -15.83 3.99 -5.71
C CYS A 2 -14.57 3.61 -6.50
N THR A 3 -13.51 3.18 -5.84
CA THR A 3 -12.25 2.74 -6.46
C THR A 3 -12.24 1.23 -6.70
N THR A 4 -13.19 0.51 -6.11
CA THR A 4 -13.25 -0.95 -6.12
C THR A 4 -14.50 -1.42 -6.84
N ASP A 5 -14.34 -2.22 -7.89
CA ASP A 5 -15.41 -3.03 -8.45
C ASP A 5 -15.25 -4.48 -7.96
N SER A 6 -16.04 -4.84 -6.95
CA SER A 6 -16.10 -6.21 -6.40
C SER A 6 -17.24 -7.06 -7.00
N LYS A 7 -17.94 -6.56 -8.02
CA LYS A 7 -19.04 -7.27 -8.71
C LYS A 7 -18.56 -7.96 -9.99
N HIS A 8 -17.41 -8.59 -9.94
CA HIS A 8 -16.84 -9.33 -11.06
C HIS A 8 -16.91 -10.84 -10.82
N GLY A 9 -16.77 -11.64 -11.88
CA GLY A 9 -16.73 -13.11 -11.81
C GLY A 9 -15.33 -13.72 -11.67
N LEU A 10 -14.31 -12.91 -11.31
CA LEU A 10 -12.93 -13.39 -11.15
C LEU A 10 -12.79 -14.14 -9.81
N PRO A 11 -11.85 -15.13 -9.72
CA PRO A 11 -11.57 -15.83 -8.47
C PRO A 11 -11.14 -14.88 -7.36
N VAL A 12 -11.67 -15.08 -6.15
CA VAL A 12 -11.34 -14.29 -4.96
C VAL A 12 -10.61 -15.20 -3.97
N ALA A 13 -9.46 -14.74 -3.49
CA ALA A 13 -8.69 -15.45 -2.46
C ALA A 13 -9.37 -15.38 -1.09
N PRO A 14 -9.17 -16.37 -0.21
CA PRO A 14 -9.69 -16.33 1.15
C PRO A 14 -9.05 -15.19 1.95
N ASN A 15 -9.74 -14.71 3.00
CA ASN A 15 -9.15 -13.76 3.94
C ASN A 15 -8.25 -14.50 4.94
N VAL A 16 -6.97 -14.61 4.60
CA VAL A 16 -5.94 -15.23 5.46
C VAL A 16 -5.44 -14.25 6.52
N LEU A 17 -5.37 -12.95 6.19
CA LEU A 17 -4.93 -11.90 7.12
C LEU A 17 -5.76 -11.87 8.41
N ASN A 18 -7.07 -12.05 8.28
CA ASN A 18 -8.02 -12.10 9.39
C ASN A 18 -7.79 -11.00 10.46
N ARG A 19 -7.47 -9.78 10.01
CA ARG A 19 -7.17 -8.61 10.84
C ARG A 19 -5.92 -8.73 11.75
N ASN A 20 -5.04 -9.65 11.47
CA ASN A 20 -3.73 -9.68 12.14
C ASN A 20 -2.81 -8.61 11.55
N PHE A 21 -2.97 -7.38 12.02
CA PHE A 21 -2.26 -6.21 11.50
C PHE A 21 -0.90 -5.94 12.17
N CYS A 22 -0.43 -6.85 13.00
CA CYS A 22 0.82 -6.69 13.76
C CYS A 22 1.76 -7.87 13.50
N PRO A 23 2.31 -8.03 12.28
CA PRO A 23 3.30 -9.05 12.02
C PRO A 23 4.57 -8.80 12.87
N GLU A 24 5.31 -9.87 13.17
CA GLU A 24 6.49 -9.83 14.06
C GLU A 24 7.76 -9.26 13.40
N ALA A 25 7.79 -9.16 12.07
CA ALA A 25 8.96 -8.71 11.32
C ALA A 25 8.55 -8.01 10.02
N PRO A 26 9.42 -7.15 9.44
CA PRO A 26 9.18 -6.55 8.14
C PRO A 26 9.11 -7.62 7.03
N ASN A 27 8.42 -7.30 5.96
CA ASN A 27 8.24 -8.16 4.78
C ASN A 27 7.55 -9.51 5.08
N ARG A 28 6.73 -9.59 6.13
CA ARG A 28 5.87 -10.74 6.42
C ARG A 28 4.46 -10.55 5.90
N THR A 29 3.96 -9.33 5.98
CA THR A 29 2.60 -9.02 5.56
C THR A 29 2.57 -7.64 4.93
N TRP A 30 2.17 -7.59 3.68
CA TRP A 30 1.89 -6.34 2.97
C TRP A 30 0.41 -6.18 2.72
N ALA A 31 -0.08 -4.94 2.79
CA ALA A 31 -1.44 -4.60 2.40
C ALA A 31 -1.42 -3.55 1.31
N THR A 32 -2.37 -3.64 0.39
CA THR A 32 -2.45 -2.75 -0.79
C THR A 32 -3.86 -2.22 -0.98
N ASP A 33 -3.96 -1.03 -1.53
CA ASP A 33 -5.22 -0.42 -1.93
C ASP A 33 -4.96 0.76 -2.86
N ILE A 34 -6.04 1.31 -3.45
CA ILE A 34 -6.02 2.44 -4.37
C ILE A 34 -6.82 3.60 -3.79
N THR A 35 -6.25 4.80 -3.86
CA THR A 35 -6.98 6.04 -3.61
C THR A 35 -6.91 6.98 -4.81
N TYR A 36 -7.60 8.11 -4.73
CA TYR A 36 -7.65 9.10 -5.77
C TYR A 36 -7.45 10.50 -5.22
N VAL A 37 -6.84 11.35 -6.04
CA VAL A 37 -6.57 12.75 -5.78
C VAL A 37 -7.15 13.57 -6.92
N TRP A 38 -7.90 14.62 -6.58
CA TRP A 38 -8.46 15.53 -7.56
C TRP A 38 -7.45 16.59 -7.97
N THR A 39 -7.38 16.86 -9.27
CA THR A 39 -6.62 17.97 -9.86
C THR A 39 -7.50 18.71 -10.86
N ALA A 40 -7.13 19.94 -11.24
CA ALA A 40 -7.89 20.66 -12.27
C ALA A 40 -7.85 19.98 -13.66
N GLU A 41 -6.88 19.06 -13.86
CA GLU A 41 -6.79 18.22 -15.08
C GLU A 41 -7.58 16.90 -14.96
N GLY A 42 -8.27 16.65 -13.83
CA GLY A 42 -9.03 15.43 -13.54
C GLY A 42 -8.37 14.56 -12.47
N TRP A 43 -8.85 13.35 -12.35
CA TRP A 43 -8.40 12.41 -11.32
C TRP A 43 -6.96 11.91 -11.56
N LEU A 44 -6.22 11.80 -10.48
CA LEU A 44 -4.98 11.04 -10.37
C LEU A 44 -5.20 9.92 -9.36
N TYR A 45 -4.91 8.68 -9.75
CA TYR A 45 -5.04 7.52 -8.89
C TYR A 45 -3.67 7.14 -8.31
N LEU A 46 -3.68 6.72 -7.07
CA LEU A 46 -2.50 6.27 -6.33
C LEU A 46 -2.76 4.86 -5.80
N ALA A 47 -2.01 3.88 -6.27
CA ALA A 47 -1.90 2.57 -5.66
C ALA A 47 -0.73 2.54 -4.68
N VAL A 48 -0.89 1.92 -3.52
CA VAL A 48 0.16 1.77 -2.51
C VAL A 48 0.29 0.32 -2.05
N VAL A 49 1.50 -0.06 -1.68
CA VAL A 49 1.82 -1.28 -0.94
C VAL A 49 2.44 -0.87 0.38
N LEU A 50 1.83 -1.28 1.48
CA LEU A 50 2.20 -0.92 2.84
C LEU A 50 2.70 -2.16 3.59
N ASP A 51 3.89 -2.10 4.19
CA ASP A 51 4.35 -3.12 5.12
C ASP A 51 3.64 -2.95 6.47
N LEU A 52 2.91 -3.98 6.90
CA LEU A 52 2.11 -3.89 8.13
C LEU A 52 2.94 -3.90 9.40
N PHE A 53 4.20 -4.33 9.36
CA PHE A 53 5.10 -4.27 10.52
C PHE A 53 5.42 -2.83 10.91
N SER A 54 5.91 -2.06 9.95
CA SER A 54 6.41 -0.69 10.18
C SER A 54 5.47 0.41 9.71
N ARG A 55 4.36 0.06 9.05
CA ARG A 55 3.48 1.02 8.36
C ARG A 55 4.17 1.74 7.19
N LYS A 56 5.34 1.29 6.79
CA LYS A 56 6.09 1.89 5.69
C LYS A 56 5.43 1.62 4.35
N VAL A 57 5.27 2.65 3.53
CA VAL A 57 4.93 2.49 2.12
C VAL A 57 6.17 1.97 1.41
N VAL A 58 6.12 0.72 0.95
CA VAL A 58 7.25 0.01 0.33
C VAL A 58 7.17 -0.01 -1.19
N GLY A 59 5.99 0.29 -1.74
CA GLY A 59 5.78 0.45 -3.16
C GLY A 59 4.55 1.32 -3.44
N TRP A 60 4.59 2.07 -4.53
CA TRP A 60 3.48 2.89 -4.97
C TRP A 60 3.58 3.19 -6.47
N ALA A 61 2.44 3.50 -7.07
CA ALA A 61 2.36 3.94 -8.44
C ALA A 61 1.23 4.95 -8.62
N MET A 62 1.36 5.82 -9.62
CA MET A 62 0.34 6.83 -9.94
C MET A 62 -0.06 6.75 -11.40
N GLY A 63 -1.36 6.82 -11.66
CA GLY A 63 -1.94 6.72 -13.00
C GLY A 63 -3.17 7.59 -13.19
N GLU A 64 -3.57 7.78 -14.44
CA GLU A 64 -4.79 8.51 -14.81
C GLU A 64 -6.01 7.60 -14.87
N HIS A 65 -5.79 6.29 -14.80
CA HIS A 65 -6.81 5.24 -14.82
C HIS A 65 -6.59 4.24 -13.70
N ILE A 66 -7.68 3.64 -13.23
CA ILE A 66 -7.63 2.47 -12.34
C ILE A 66 -7.62 1.24 -13.22
N ASP A 67 -6.43 0.69 -13.43
CA ASP A 67 -6.25 -0.53 -14.22
C ASP A 67 -5.25 -1.49 -13.54
N ARG A 68 -5.05 -2.65 -14.16
CA ARG A 68 -4.09 -3.65 -13.68
C ARG A 68 -2.64 -3.14 -13.67
N HIS A 69 -2.28 -2.25 -14.60
CA HIS A 69 -0.92 -1.73 -14.69
C HIS A 69 -0.57 -0.85 -13.50
N LEU A 70 -1.54 -0.09 -13.00
CA LEU A 70 -1.36 0.75 -11.81
C LEU A 70 -0.94 -0.09 -10.59
N VAL A 71 -1.68 -1.17 -10.31
CA VAL A 71 -1.40 -2.02 -9.13
C VAL A 71 -0.15 -2.87 -9.32
N LEU A 72 0.10 -3.37 -10.55
CA LEU A 72 1.33 -4.10 -10.86
C LEU A 72 2.58 -3.23 -10.69
N SER A 73 2.56 -1.99 -11.18
CA SER A 73 3.70 -1.07 -11.01
C SER A 73 4.00 -0.79 -9.55
N GLY A 74 2.96 -0.63 -8.69
CA GLY A 74 3.15 -0.48 -7.26
C GLY A 74 3.76 -1.72 -6.60
N LEU A 75 3.29 -2.91 -6.99
CA LEU A 75 3.85 -4.18 -6.52
C LEU A 75 5.29 -4.38 -7.00
N GLU A 76 5.59 -4.10 -8.25
CA GLU A 76 6.94 -4.21 -8.81
C GLU A 76 7.93 -3.29 -8.10
N MET A 77 7.55 -2.04 -7.82
CA MET A 77 8.37 -1.12 -7.03
C MET A 77 8.68 -1.70 -5.64
N ALA A 78 7.68 -2.26 -4.96
CA ALA A 78 7.87 -2.89 -3.66
C ALA A 78 8.84 -4.08 -3.74
N LEU A 79 8.70 -4.93 -4.76
CA LEU A 79 9.54 -6.11 -4.97
C LEU A 79 10.99 -5.76 -5.37
N GLN A 80 11.20 -4.64 -6.08
CA GLN A 80 12.54 -4.14 -6.43
C GLN A 80 13.25 -3.51 -5.22
N GLY A 81 12.51 -2.77 -4.39
CA GLY A 81 13.04 -2.14 -3.19
C GLY A 81 13.21 -3.07 -1.98
N ARG A 82 12.56 -4.23 -2.02
CA ARG A 82 12.53 -5.24 -0.94
C ARG A 82 12.77 -6.62 -1.52
N THR A 83 13.43 -7.46 -0.77
CA THR A 83 13.57 -8.88 -1.10
C THR A 83 12.77 -9.70 -0.08
N PRO A 84 11.43 -9.77 -0.21
CA PRO A 84 10.62 -10.46 0.77
C PRO A 84 10.91 -11.96 0.75
N PRO A 85 10.86 -12.63 1.92
CA PRO A 85 10.97 -14.09 1.96
C PRO A 85 9.75 -14.73 1.28
N LYS A 86 9.90 -15.99 0.85
CA LYS A 86 8.76 -16.80 0.42
C LYS A 86 7.72 -16.90 1.55
N GLY A 87 6.44 -16.88 1.18
CA GLY A 87 5.34 -16.89 2.14
C GLY A 87 5.01 -15.50 2.70
N LEU A 88 5.52 -14.41 2.10
CA LEU A 88 4.95 -13.08 2.33
C LEU A 88 3.46 -13.12 2.07
N LEU A 89 2.64 -12.68 3.02
CA LEU A 89 1.21 -12.51 2.86
C LEU A 89 0.91 -11.15 2.24
N HIS A 90 0.25 -11.14 1.08
CA HIS A 90 -0.16 -9.92 0.38
C HIS A 90 -1.68 -9.77 0.44
N HIS A 91 -2.16 -8.74 1.13
CA HIS A 91 -3.58 -8.50 1.36
C HIS A 91 -4.11 -7.33 0.53
N SER A 92 -5.27 -7.51 -0.10
CA SER A 92 -5.98 -6.47 -0.84
C SER A 92 -7.50 -6.53 -0.58
N ASP A 93 -8.22 -5.55 -1.10
CA ASP A 93 -9.65 -5.70 -1.28
C ASP A 93 -9.98 -6.68 -2.44
N GLN A 94 -11.29 -6.89 -2.70
CA GLN A 94 -11.76 -7.75 -3.80
C GLN A 94 -11.91 -6.98 -5.12
N GLY A 95 -11.13 -5.94 -5.36
CA GLY A 95 -11.16 -5.20 -6.61
C GLY A 95 -10.71 -6.04 -7.82
N SER A 96 -11.36 -5.83 -8.97
CA SER A 96 -11.04 -6.55 -10.21
C SER A 96 -9.57 -6.44 -10.60
N GLN A 97 -8.89 -5.35 -10.23
CA GLN A 97 -7.47 -5.13 -10.48
C GLN A 97 -6.59 -6.14 -9.75
N TYR A 98 -6.94 -6.48 -8.50
CA TYR A 98 -6.22 -7.43 -7.66
C TYR A 98 -6.60 -8.88 -7.96
N ALA A 99 -7.86 -9.13 -8.36
CA ALA A 99 -8.33 -10.46 -8.77
C ALA A 99 -7.90 -10.84 -10.20
N ASN A 100 -7.28 -9.93 -10.95
CA ASN A 100 -6.81 -10.16 -12.31
C ASN A 100 -5.71 -11.23 -12.35
N ALA A 101 -5.74 -12.07 -13.40
CA ALA A 101 -4.79 -13.18 -13.57
C ALA A 101 -3.32 -12.72 -13.59
N ASP A 102 -3.02 -11.58 -14.23
CA ASP A 102 -1.64 -11.07 -14.32
C ASP A 102 -1.11 -10.71 -12.91
N TYR A 103 -1.96 -10.08 -12.08
CA TYR A 103 -1.58 -9.73 -10.71
C TYR A 103 -1.38 -10.98 -9.84
N GLN A 104 -2.30 -11.94 -9.93
CA GLN A 104 -2.20 -13.20 -9.21
C GLN A 104 -0.98 -14.01 -9.65
N GLN A 105 -0.65 -14.03 -10.93
CA GLN A 105 0.54 -14.68 -11.47
C GLN A 105 1.82 -13.99 -10.96
N ALA A 106 1.85 -12.65 -10.89
CA ALA A 106 2.98 -11.90 -10.34
C ALA A 106 3.26 -12.26 -8.88
N LEU A 107 2.22 -12.42 -8.04
CA LEU A 107 2.34 -12.89 -6.66
C LEU A 107 2.83 -14.35 -6.60
N ALA A 108 2.17 -15.25 -7.33
CA ALA A 108 2.47 -16.68 -7.31
C ALA A 108 3.91 -16.98 -7.77
N SER A 109 4.40 -16.29 -8.82
CA SER A 109 5.76 -16.46 -9.34
C SER A 109 6.86 -16.11 -8.34
N ARG A 110 6.53 -15.33 -7.31
CA ARG A 110 7.43 -14.92 -6.22
C ARG A 110 7.18 -15.71 -4.93
N GLY A 111 6.25 -16.66 -4.93
CA GLY A 111 5.87 -17.43 -3.74
C GLY A 111 5.19 -16.55 -2.67
N ILE A 112 4.48 -15.53 -3.11
CA ILE A 112 3.69 -14.62 -2.26
C ILE A 112 2.28 -15.18 -2.12
N GLU A 113 1.79 -15.28 -0.89
CA GLU A 113 0.46 -15.74 -0.58
C GLU A 113 -0.56 -14.60 -0.73
N CYS A 114 -1.64 -14.85 -1.48
CA CYS A 114 -2.69 -13.86 -1.69
C CYS A 114 -3.77 -13.98 -0.61
N SER A 115 -4.17 -12.85 -0.06
CA SER A 115 -5.30 -12.71 0.87
C SER A 115 -6.19 -11.56 0.41
N MET A 116 -7.51 -11.73 0.46
CA MET A 116 -8.46 -10.68 0.11
C MET A 116 -9.45 -10.41 1.23
N SER A 117 -9.83 -9.15 1.41
CA SER A 117 -10.86 -8.72 2.36
C SER A 117 -12.18 -9.44 2.11
N ARG A 118 -12.98 -9.62 3.15
CA ARG A 118 -14.36 -10.09 2.99
C ARG A 118 -15.20 -9.03 2.26
N LYS A 119 -16.13 -9.47 1.46
CA LYS A 119 -17.00 -8.58 0.68
C LYS A 119 -17.74 -7.60 1.59
N GLY A 120 -17.60 -6.30 1.28
CA GLY A 120 -18.27 -5.23 2.02
C GLY A 120 -17.73 -4.98 3.42
N ASN A 121 -16.57 -5.55 3.78
CA ASN A 121 -15.95 -5.38 5.09
C ASN A 121 -14.73 -4.46 5.02
N CYS A 122 -14.92 -3.16 5.26
CA CYS A 122 -13.85 -2.16 5.26
C CYS A 122 -12.81 -2.40 6.36
N TRP A 123 -13.17 -3.00 7.48
CA TRP A 123 -12.25 -3.26 8.59
C TRP A 123 -11.11 -4.23 8.25
N ASP A 124 -11.26 -5.01 7.19
CA ASP A 124 -10.25 -5.99 6.79
C ASP A 124 -9.02 -5.32 6.15
N ASN A 125 -9.13 -4.05 5.67
CA ASN A 125 -8.03 -3.25 5.12
C ASN A 125 -7.78 -1.92 5.90
N ALA A 126 -8.18 -1.88 7.17
CA ALA A 126 -8.19 -0.67 7.99
C ALA A 126 -6.85 0.07 8.08
N VAL A 127 -5.72 -0.65 7.97
CA VAL A 127 -4.39 -0.05 8.07
C VAL A 127 -4.09 0.83 6.85
N VAL A 128 -4.41 0.37 5.64
CA VAL A 128 -4.23 1.17 4.43
C VAL A 128 -5.22 2.33 4.37
N GLU A 129 -6.46 2.09 4.83
CA GLU A 129 -7.45 3.17 4.97
C GLU A 129 -6.98 4.27 5.93
N SER A 130 -6.32 3.89 7.04
CA SER A 130 -5.71 4.85 7.98
C SER A 130 -4.59 5.67 7.33
N PHE A 131 -3.75 5.04 6.50
CA PHE A 131 -2.74 5.74 5.70
C PHE A 131 -3.42 6.74 4.77
N PHE A 132 -4.44 6.34 4.01
CA PHE A 132 -5.15 7.25 3.11
C PHE A 132 -5.86 8.39 3.83
N SER A 133 -6.40 8.14 5.02
CA SER A 133 -6.99 9.19 5.85
C SER A 133 -5.94 10.25 6.21
N SER A 134 -4.76 9.83 6.66
CA SER A 134 -3.64 10.73 6.95
C SER A 134 -3.19 11.51 5.72
N LEU A 135 -2.97 10.84 4.60
CA LEU A 135 -2.60 11.45 3.33
C LEU A 135 -3.60 12.53 2.91
N LYS A 136 -4.89 12.23 2.98
CA LYS A 136 -5.95 13.16 2.58
C LYS A 136 -6.01 14.37 3.50
N GLN A 137 -5.94 14.18 4.80
CA GLN A 137 -5.98 15.27 5.78
C GLN A 137 -4.73 16.16 5.73
N GLU A 138 -3.56 15.55 5.59
CA GLU A 138 -2.29 16.26 5.69
C GLU A 138 -1.87 16.92 4.36
N LEU A 139 -2.27 16.37 3.23
CA LEU A 139 -1.87 16.83 1.90
C LEU A 139 -3.03 17.21 0.99
N VAL A 140 -4.03 16.34 0.81
CA VAL A 140 -5.00 16.44 -0.31
C VAL A 140 -6.12 17.43 -0.04
N TYR A 141 -6.56 17.60 1.20
CA TYR A 141 -7.63 18.56 1.57
C TYR A 141 -7.15 20.02 1.68
N ARG A 142 -5.92 20.32 1.26
CA ARG A 142 -5.41 21.66 1.00
C ARG A 142 -5.98 22.18 -0.33
N PRO A 143 -5.66 23.42 -0.75
CA PRO A 143 -6.10 23.91 -2.05
C PRO A 143 -5.84 22.88 -3.15
N PRO A 144 -6.80 22.65 -4.06
CA PRO A 144 -6.68 21.57 -5.05
C PRO A 144 -5.46 21.80 -5.95
N PHE A 145 -4.84 20.71 -6.36
CA PHE A 145 -3.75 20.74 -7.31
C PHE A 145 -4.21 21.24 -8.68
N THR A 146 -3.44 22.13 -9.30
CA THR A 146 -3.76 22.62 -10.65
C THR A 146 -3.44 21.59 -11.72
N THR A 147 -2.37 20.81 -11.54
CA THR A 147 -1.95 19.77 -12.52
C THR A 147 -1.71 18.44 -11.85
N ARG A 148 -1.85 17.36 -12.63
CA ARG A 148 -1.46 16.02 -12.18
C ARG A 148 0.04 15.95 -11.86
N GLN A 149 0.88 16.70 -12.58
CA GLN A 149 2.32 16.73 -12.30
C GLN A 149 2.61 17.33 -10.93
N GLN A 150 1.92 18.42 -10.56
CA GLN A 150 2.03 19.01 -9.22
C GLN A 150 1.60 18.00 -8.14
N ALA A 151 0.50 17.30 -8.36
CA ALA A 151 0.02 16.26 -7.44
C ALA A 151 1.03 15.10 -7.32
N ARG A 152 1.62 14.64 -8.44
CA ARG A 152 2.66 13.59 -8.44
C ARG A 152 3.87 13.99 -7.59
N SER A 153 4.39 15.20 -7.76
CA SER A 153 5.53 15.69 -6.99
C SER A 153 5.22 15.78 -5.49
N ALA A 154 4.05 16.31 -5.14
CA ALA A 154 3.63 16.43 -3.75
C ALA A 154 3.38 15.07 -3.08
N LEU A 155 2.78 14.11 -3.79
CA LEU A 155 2.58 12.75 -3.30
C LEU A 155 3.91 12.00 -3.12
N PHE A 156 4.85 12.17 -4.05
CA PHE A 156 6.20 11.63 -3.91
C PHE A 156 6.88 12.16 -2.65
N GLU A 157 6.90 13.47 -2.47
CA GLU A 157 7.51 14.11 -1.29
C GLU A 157 6.83 13.68 0.01
N TYR A 158 5.49 13.61 -0.01
CA TYR A 158 4.74 13.14 1.15
C TYR A 158 5.11 11.71 1.52
N ILE A 159 5.16 10.77 0.57
CA ILE A 159 5.42 9.36 0.84
C ILE A 159 6.89 9.14 1.24
N GLU A 160 7.83 9.59 0.38
CA GLU A 160 9.23 9.21 0.52
C GLU A 160 9.98 10.04 1.57
N VAL A 161 9.66 11.33 1.69
CA VAL A 161 10.37 12.22 2.60
C VAL A 161 9.66 12.35 3.93
N PHE A 162 8.37 12.67 3.90
CA PHE A 162 7.63 12.97 5.13
C PHE A 162 7.09 11.71 5.82
N TYR A 163 6.20 10.95 5.15
CA TYR A 163 5.49 9.83 5.78
C TYR A 163 6.44 8.72 6.24
N ASN A 164 7.29 8.24 5.33
CA ASN A 164 8.19 7.13 5.63
C ASN A 164 9.31 7.50 6.61
N ARG A 165 9.82 8.75 6.58
CA ARG A 165 11.05 9.13 7.29
C ARG A 165 10.87 10.10 8.46
N GLN A 166 9.79 10.88 8.50
CA GLN A 166 9.62 11.96 9.49
C GLN A 166 8.33 11.83 10.30
N ARG A 167 7.25 11.39 9.66
CA ARG A 167 5.94 11.31 10.30
C ARG A 167 5.95 10.29 11.43
N ARG A 168 5.66 10.77 12.64
CA ARG A 168 5.59 9.93 13.84
C ARG A 168 4.25 9.20 13.92
N HIS A 169 4.29 7.92 14.31
CA HIS A 169 3.12 7.07 14.47
C HIS A 169 2.96 6.62 15.92
N SER A 170 1.81 6.88 16.53
CA SER A 170 1.54 6.47 17.91
C SER A 170 1.63 4.95 18.08
N THR A 171 1.18 4.18 17.09
CA THR A 171 1.26 2.70 17.09
C THR A 171 2.68 2.15 16.97
N LEU A 172 3.66 2.99 16.60
CA LEU A 172 5.08 2.65 16.47
C LEU A 172 5.93 3.30 17.59
N GLY A 173 5.32 3.62 18.74
CA GLY A 173 6.04 4.31 19.80
C GLY A 173 6.51 5.71 19.42
N TYR A 174 5.77 6.42 18.57
CA TYR A 174 6.11 7.74 18.04
C TYR A 174 7.39 7.78 17.19
N LEU A 175 7.81 6.64 16.64
CA LEU A 175 8.85 6.58 15.62
C LEU A 175 8.24 6.77 14.22
N SER A 176 9.10 7.17 13.28
CA SER A 176 8.76 7.07 11.85
C SER A 176 8.82 5.61 11.39
N PRO A 177 8.15 5.24 10.28
CA PRO A 177 8.25 3.90 9.71
C PRO A 177 9.68 3.42 9.50
N VAL A 178 10.56 4.27 8.98
CA VAL A 178 11.98 3.95 8.76
C VAL A 178 12.73 3.75 10.07
N ASP A 179 12.54 4.65 11.03
CA ASP A 179 13.21 4.55 12.33
C ASP A 179 12.76 3.31 13.10
N PHE A 180 11.47 2.96 13.01
CA PHE A 180 10.93 1.76 13.63
C PHE A 180 11.55 0.47 13.01
N GLU A 181 11.67 0.38 11.70
CA GLU A 181 12.36 -0.75 11.05
C GLU A 181 13.83 -0.82 11.46
N ASN A 182 14.54 0.31 11.47
CA ASN A 182 15.95 0.36 11.83
C ASN A 182 16.18 -0.07 13.30
N ALA A 183 15.27 0.31 14.20
CA ALA A 183 15.35 -0.09 15.60
C ALA A 183 15.06 -1.61 15.83
N ALA A 184 14.29 -2.23 14.92
CA ALA A 184 13.97 -3.65 15.00
C ALA A 184 15.02 -4.56 14.34
N LEU A 185 15.92 -4.00 13.52
CA LEU A 185 17.03 -4.77 12.95
C LEU A 185 18.05 -5.10 14.05
N PRO A 186 18.55 -6.35 14.14
CA PRO A 186 19.62 -6.67 15.06
C PRO A 186 20.83 -5.79 14.75
N VAL A 187 21.37 -5.15 15.79
CA VAL A 187 22.62 -4.40 15.69
C VAL A 187 23.70 -5.39 15.29
N THR A 188 24.03 -5.42 14.00
CA THR A 188 25.23 -6.15 13.56
C THR A 188 26.42 -5.37 14.10
N LEU A 189 26.96 -5.79 15.23
CA LEU A 189 28.24 -5.27 15.71
C LEU A 189 29.25 -5.54 14.58
N ALA A 190 29.68 -4.45 13.94
CA ALA A 190 30.82 -4.51 13.04
C ALA A 190 32.02 -4.94 13.87
N ALA A 191 32.50 -6.14 13.60
CA ALA A 191 33.73 -6.65 14.14
C ALA A 191 34.95 -6.06 13.40
#